data_6bd9ce7a98fb4ec0a5791ed3d040a183
#
_entry.id   6bd9ce7a98fb4ec0a5791ed3d040a183
#
_cell.length_a   1.000
_cell.length_b   1.000
_cell.length_c   1.000
_cell.angle_alpha   90.00
_cell.angle_beta   90.00
_cell.angle_gamma   90.00
#
_symmetry.space_group_name_H-M   'P 1'
#
loop_
_entity.id
_entity.type
_entity.pdbx_description
1 polymer ?
#
loop_
_entity_poly.entity_id
_entity_poly.type
_entity_poly.pdbx_seq_one_letter_code
_entity_poly.pdbx_strand_id
1 'polypeptide(L)'
;MKLKHIHIDKYKVFRDFDIDFCLGDKPQNLIVITGNNGNGKTTLLRDIIFGTAATVKPYSIITVQNEYGIVTFTLPTTCEDESYTKDFSKVKFYPTNTDISIEQLQNEILNYVDKSINEKGKTSFGAYTKIQSLINDIFKEINLQICFKGVSQDKKLIFVNTAEEEFGIEGLSAGEQQILSKMFILFTEDMKNHIILIDELETSLHPACQTQILSVLRRCSEANDCQIIVTTQSPLVIASAYKEEIRLLVRDDSGYVKVKPCDNSPYGWLVEKVLREIQGVKYLRVPEIENQLDKLKELIKEEKYESDVFKQKLATIETTLGVSDPDLILIRMEVLRQKKKNHEINCKRKHTRIY
;
A
#
# COMPACT_ATOMS: atom_id res chain seq x y z
N MET A 1 5.17 18.66 -13.04
CA MET A 1 4.41 17.80 -13.99
C MET A 1 3.57 16.81 -13.20
N LYS A 2 2.32 16.54 -13.61
CA LYS A 2 1.42 15.54 -13.00
C LYS A 2 0.70 14.77 -14.09
N LEU A 3 0.59 13.47 -13.91
CA LEU A 3 -0.14 12.57 -14.79
C LEU A 3 -1.65 12.74 -14.60
N LYS A 4 -2.40 12.84 -15.69
CA LYS A 4 -3.86 12.93 -15.66
C LYS A 4 -4.53 11.64 -16.11
N HIS A 5 -4.13 11.11 -17.26
CA HIS A 5 -4.78 9.96 -17.87
C HIS A 5 -3.80 9.15 -18.72
N ILE A 6 -4.01 7.85 -18.79
CA ILE A 6 -3.31 6.95 -19.71
C ILE A 6 -4.35 6.06 -20.38
N HIS A 7 -4.25 5.98 -21.70
CA HIS A 7 -4.90 4.96 -22.51
C HIS A 7 -3.88 4.03 -23.13
N ILE A 8 -4.12 2.72 -23.08
CA ILE A 8 -3.25 1.68 -23.64
C ILE A 8 -4.09 0.80 -24.56
N ASP A 9 -3.81 0.86 -25.85
CA ASP A 9 -4.50 0.06 -26.86
C ASP A 9 -4.29 -1.43 -26.63
N LYS A 10 -3.03 -1.87 -26.64
CA LYS A 10 -2.64 -3.26 -26.41
C LYS A 10 -1.20 -3.40 -25.94
N TYR A 11 -1.03 -3.88 -24.71
CA TYR A 11 0.30 -4.23 -24.20
C TYR A 11 0.21 -5.25 -23.06
N LYS A 12 0.82 -6.40 -23.21
CA LYS A 12 0.83 -7.48 -22.23
C LYS A 12 -0.60 -7.81 -21.73
N VAL A 13 -0.92 -7.51 -20.47
CA VAL A 13 -2.22 -7.75 -19.84
C VAL A 13 -3.24 -6.64 -20.11
N PHE A 14 -2.82 -5.54 -20.70
CA PHE A 14 -3.68 -4.39 -21.00
C PHE A 14 -4.21 -4.49 -22.45
N ARG A 15 -5.51 -4.25 -22.60
CA ARG A 15 -6.18 -4.10 -23.87
C ARG A 15 -7.34 -3.14 -23.71
N ASP A 16 -7.34 -2.09 -24.52
CA ASP A 16 -8.32 -1.00 -24.42
C ASP A 16 -8.46 -0.58 -22.93
N PHE A 17 -7.32 -0.20 -22.35
CA PHE A 17 -7.16 0.04 -20.93
C PHE A 17 -7.05 1.53 -20.67
N ASP A 18 -7.90 2.02 -19.80
CA ASP A 18 -7.92 3.41 -19.35
C ASP A 18 -7.69 3.52 -17.86
N ILE A 19 -6.87 4.48 -17.46
CA ILE A 19 -6.66 4.83 -16.06
C ILE A 19 -6.59 6.34 -15.88
N ASP A 20 -7.41 6.86 -14.98
CA ASP A 20 -7.47 8.27 -14.61
C ASP A 20 -6.79 8.51 -13.26
N PHE A 21 -5.98 9.54 -13.17
CA PHE A 21 -5.23 9.96 -11.98
C PHE A 21 -5.81 11.25 -11.37
N CYS A 22 -6.98 11.67 -11.81
CA CYS A 22 -7.65 12.88 -11.35
C CYS A 22 -8.76 12.62 -10.33
N LEU A 23 -9.09 13.65 -9.58
CA LEU A 23 -10.36 13.82 -8.90
C LEU A 23 -11.08 15.01 -9.54
N GLY A 24 -12.14 14.72 -10.32
CA GLY A 24 -12.66 15.69 -11.27
C GLY A 24 -11.57 16.07 -12.30
N ASP A 25 -11.34 17.36 -12.49
CA ASP A 25 -10.34 17.84 -13.47
C ASP A 25 -8.92 17.99 -12.92
N LYS A 26 -8.72 17.77 -11.61
CA LYS A 26 -7.43 18.01 -10.94
C LYS A 26 -6.68 16.71 -10.72
N PRO A 27 -5.42 16.61 -11.19
CA PRO A 27 -4.56 15.47 -10.88
C PRO A 27 -4.33 15.38 -9.38
N GLN A 28 -4.41 14.16 -8.84
CA GLN A 28 -4.15 13.89 -7.44
C GLN A 28 -2.65 13.79 -7.16
N ASN A 29 -2.25 14.21 -5.97
CA ASN A 29 -0.85 14.18 -5.55
C ASN A 29 -0.41 12.78 -5.13
N LEU A 30 -1.32 11.95 -4.58
CA LEU A 30 -1.05 10.57 -4.19
C LEU A 30 -2.03 9.63 -4.87
N ILE A 31 -1.49 8.58 -5.49
CA ILE A 31 -2.25 7.50 -6.13
C ILE A 31 -1.74 6.15 -5.61
N VAL A 32 -2.67 5.30 -5.25
CA VAL A 32 -2.41 3.94 -4.77
C VAL A 32 -2.99 2.95 -5.76
N ILE A 33 -2.12 2.27 -6.50
CA ILE A 33 -2.51 1.24 -7.46
C ILE A 33 -2.46 -0.12 -6.74
N THR A 34 -3.58 -0.80 -6.68
CA THR A 34 -3.68 -2.12 -6.05
C THR A 34 -4.34 -3.14 -6.97
N GLY A 35 -4.26 -4.41 -6.64
CA GLY A 35 -4.80 -5.53 -7.42
C GLY A 35 -3.94 -6.77 -7.26
N ASN A 36 -4.46 -7.91 -7.70
CA ASN A 36 -3.81 -9.20 -7.55
C ASN A 36 -2.48 -9.28 -8.32
N ASN A 37 -1.67 -10.29 -7.98
CA ASN A 37 -0.45 -10.60 -8.72
C ASN A 37 -0.77 -10.85 -10.21
N GLY A 38 0.11 -10.37 -11.07
CA GLY A 38 -0.06 -10.50 -12.52
C GLY A 38 -1.04 -9.50 -13.16
N ASN A 39 -1.65 -8.57 -12.38
CA ASN A 39 -2.52 -7.52 -12.93
C ASN A 39 -1.75 -6.32 -13.51
N GLY A 40 -0.44 -6.45 -13.69
CA GLY A 40 0.35 -5.47 -14.45
C GLY A 40 0.72 -4.18 -13.69
N LYS A 41 0.65 -4.15 -12.35
CA LYS A 41 1.02 -2.99 -11.54
C LYS A 41 2.44 -2.48 -11.88
N THR A 42 3.45 -3.34 -11.72
CA THR A 42 4.85 -3.04 -12.10
C THR A 42 4.99 -2.69 -13.58
N THR A 43 4.26 -3.38 -14.46
CA THR A 43 4.27 -3.10 -15.90
C THR A 43 3.78 -1.68 -16.19
N LEU A 44 2.69 -1.25 -15.53
CA LEU A 44 2.16 0.09 -15.69
C LEU A 44 3.18 1.15 -15.22
N LEU A 45 3.78 0.97 -14.06
CA LEU A 45 4.78 1.93 -13.56
C LEU A 45 6.04 1.94 -14.41
N ARG A 46 6.66 0.78 -14.58
CA ARG A 46 7.99 0.68 -15.20
C ARG A 46 7.96 0.82 -16.72
N ASP A 47 7.06 0.09 -17.39
CA ASP A 47 7.11 0.01 -18.85
C ASP A 47 6.32 1.15 -19.52
N ILE A 48 5.22 1.61 -18.88
CA ILE A 48 4.34 2.64 -19.46
C ILE A 48 4.72 4.04 -18.95
N ILE A 49 4.68 4.26 -17.63
CA ILE A 49 4.85 5.61 -17.08
C ILE A 49 6.32 6.02 -17.07
N PHE A 50 7.20 5.20 -16.54
CA PHE A 50 8.63 5.50 -16.52
C PHE A 50 9.26 5.39 -17.91
N GLY A 51 8.77 4.45 -18.74
CA GLY A 51 9.18 4.34 -20.14
C GLY A 51 10.67 4.11 -20.32
N THR A 52 11.28 3.35 -19.39
CA THR A 52 12.70 3.03 -19.52
C THR A 52 12.98 2.50 -20.91
N ALA A 53 13.95 3.06 -21.55
CA ALA A 53 14.76 2.70 -22.72
C ALA A 53 14.50 1.37 -23.48
N ALA A 54 13.36 0.74 -23.26
CA ALA A 54 12.94 -0.41 -24.03
C ALA A 54 12.75 0.03 -25.47
N THR A 55 13.45 -0.62 -26.36
CA THR A 55 13.47 -0.41 -27.80
C THR A 55 12.10 -0.48 -28.48
N VAL A 56 11.06 -0.92 -27.77
CA VAL A 56 9.68 -0.96 -28.23
C VAL A 56 8.78 -0.41 -27.14
N LYS A 57 8.38 0.85 -27.25
CA LYS A 57 7.33 1.43 -26.39
C LYS A 57 5.96 0.91 -26.84
N PRO A 58 5.10 0.50 -25.88
CA PRO A 58 3.74 0.09 -26.21
C PRO A 58 2.94 1.28 -26.75
N TYR A 59 2.04 1.02 -27.69
CA TYR A 59 1.11 2.05 -28.14
C TYR A 59 0.24 2.52 -26.98
N SER A 60 0.41 3.77 -26.61
CA SER A 60 -0.30 4.39 -25.50
C SER A 60 -0.41 5.90 -25.68
N ILE A 61 -1.47 6.45 -25.10
CA ILE A 61 -1.72 7.88 -25.06
C ILE A 61 -1.62 8.33 -23.60
N ILE A 62 -0.68 9.24 -23.32
CA ILE A 62 -0.42 9.73 -21.97
C ILE A 62 -0.73 11.21 -21.90
N THR A 63 -1.64 11.61 -21.03
CA THR A 63 -2.00 13.00 -20.77
C THR A 63 -1.39 13.45 -19.46
N VAL A 64 -0.62 14.52 -19.49
CA VAL A 64 0.01 15.14 -18.32
C VAL A 64 -0.41 16.61 -18.19
N GLN A 65 -0.32 17.13 -16.97
CA GLN A 65 -0.37 18.55 -16.69
C GLN A 65 1.00 19.03 -16.26
N ASN A 66 1.57 19.98 -17.00
CA ASN A 66 2.83 20.63 -16.67
C ASN A 66 2.66 22.14 -16.45
N GLU A 67 3.74 22.88 -16.37
CA GLU A 67 3.72 24.34 -16.18
C GLU A 67 3.14 25.13 -17.38
N TYR A 68 3.05 24.51 -18.57
CA TYR A 68 2.51 25.09 -19.80
C TYR A 68 1.04 24.73 -20.05
N GLY A 69 0.46 23.81 -19.24
CA GLY A 69 -0.93 23.36 -19.36
C GLY A 69 -1.07 21.84 -19.47
N ILE A 70 -2.09 21.40 -20.21
CA ILE A 70 -2.36 19.97 -20.43
C ILE A 70 -1.75 19.57 -21.77
N VAL A 71 -0.90 18.56 -21.75
CA VAL A 71 -0.21 18.01 -22.93
C VAL A 71 -0.50 16.52 -23.05
N THR A 72 -0.76 16.06 -24.28
CA THR A 72 -1.01 14.65 -24.58
C THR A 72 0.06 14.12 -25.51
N PHE A 73 0.68 13.02 -25.12
CA PHE A 73 1.71 12.32 -25.88
C PHE A 73 1.16 10.98 -26.39
N THR A 74 1.39 10.68 -27.66
CA THR A 74 1.09 9.37 -28.26
C THR A 74 2.40 8.59 -28.41
N LEU A 75 2.48 7.39 -27.82
CA LEU A 75 3.64 6.52 -27.88
C LEU A 75 3.41 5.38 -28.88
N PRO A 76 4.45 4.89 -29.58
CA PRO A 76 5.83 5.40 -29.56
C PRO A 76 5.94 6.77 -30.24
N THR A 77 6.60 7.72 -29.57
CA THR A 77 6.95 8.98 -30.25
C THR A 77 8.05 8.71 -31.25
N THR A 78 8.07 9.43 -32.36
CA THR A 78 9.27 9.57 -33.17
C THR A 78 10.33 10.23 -32.30
N CYS A 79 11.53 9.71 -32.25
CA CYS A 79 12.59 9.99 -31.27
C CYS A 79 13.05 11.45 -31.12
N GLU A 80 12.39 12.41 -31.68
CA GLU A 80 12.80 13.81 -31.80
C GLU A 80 11.88 14.81 -31.06
N ASP A 81 10.93 14.33 -30.28
CA ASP A 81 10.09 15.23 -29.49
C ASP A 81 10.85 15.65 -28.22
N GLU A 82 11.60 16.77 -28.31
CA GLU A 82 12.37 17.36 -27.21
C GLU A 82 11.46 17.67 -26.00
N SER A 83 10.18 18.00 -26.24
CA SER A 83 9.23 18.32 -25.18
C SER A 83 8.92 17.08 -24.33
N TYR A 84 8.71 15.91 -24.96
CA TYR A 84 8.52 14.65 -24.28
C TYR A 84 9.72 14.27 -23.43
N THR A 85 10.93 14.32 -23.99
CA THR A 85 12.16 13.97 -23.28
C THR A 85 12.37 14.87 -22.07
N LYS A 86 12.13 16.17 -22.20
CA LYS A 86 12.24 17.14 -21.11
C LYS A 86 11.23 16.89 -19.99
N ASP A 87 9.98 16.64 -20.32
CA ASP A 87 8.95 16.39 -19.30
C ASP A 87 9.18 15.05 -18.59
N PHE A 88 9.44 13.96 -19.31
CA PHE A 88 9.65 12.66 -18.71
C PHE A 88 11.01 12.48 -18.01
N SER A 89 11.94 13.41 -18.13
CA SER A 89 13.13 13.49 -17.27
C SER A 89 12.79 13.73 -15.78
N LYS A 90 11.58 14.25 -15.51
CA LYS A 90 11.05 14.49 -14.15
C LYS A 90 10.32 13.28 -13.57
N VAL A 91 10.31 12.13 -14.25
CA VAL A 91 9.77 10.87 -13.73
C VAL A 91 10.87 10.08 -13.06
N LYS A 92 10.66 9.72 -11.79
CA LYS A 92 11.57 8.87 -11.00
C LYS A 92 10.89 7.56 -10.69
N PHE A 93 11.60 6.45 -10.83
CA PHE A 93 11.07 5.11 -10.54
C PHE A 93 11.93 4.39 -9.50
N TYR A 94 11.28 3.95 -8.43
CA TYR A 94 11.85 3.17 -7.34
C TYR A 94 11.26 1.75 -7.40
N PRO A 95 12.00 0.78 -7.97
CA PRO A 95 11.54 -0.60 -8.04
C PRO A 95 11.53 -1.28 -6.66
N THR A 96 10.84 -2.42 -6.56
CA THR A 96 10.71 -3.22 -5.33
C THR A 96 12.05 -3.55 -4.71
N ASN A 97 13.01 -3.98 -5.52
CA ASN A 97 14.35 -4.40 -5.11
C ASN A 97 15.38 -3.30 -5.43
N THR A 98 15.21 -2.13 -4.86
CA THR A 98 16.34 -1.21 -4.75
C THR A 98 17.23 -1.71 -3.62
N ASP A 99 18.12 -2.64 -3.92
CA ASP A 99 19.23 -2.98 -3.05
C ASP A 99 20.25 -1.82 -3.09
N ILE A 100 19.86 -0.68 -2.51
CA ILE A 100 20.84 0.34 -2.19
C ILE A 100 21.69 -0.26 -1.07
N SER A 101 22.97 -0.47 -1.35
CA SER A 101 23.86 -0.96 -0.31
C SER A 101 23.92 0.07 0.84
N ILE A 102 24.18 -0.41 2.05
CA ILE A 102 24.37 0.46 3.23
C ILE A 102 25.36 1.57 2.94
N GLU A 103 26.45 1.25 2.24
CA GLU A 103 27.47 2.21 1.84
C GLU A 103 26.94 3.26 0.86
N GLN A 104 26.12 2.86 -0.10
CA GLN A 104 25.49 3.80 -1.04
C GLN A 104 24.55 4.76 -0.33
N LEU A 105 23.69 4.25 0.57
CA LEU A 105 22.79 5.07 1.37
C LEU A 105 23.55 6.07 2.25
N GLN A 106 24.61 5.62 2.93
CA GLN A 106 25.48 6.51 3.71
C GLN A 106 26.07 7.60 2.83
N ASN A 107 26.61 7.23 1.67
CA ASN A 107 27.21 8.18 0.74
C ASN A 107 26.19 9.19 0.18
N GLU A 108 24.96 8.77 -0.11
CA GLU A 108 23.89 9.69 -0.53
C GLU A 108 23.55 10.73 0.54
N ILE A 109 23.46 10.29 1.81
CA ILE A 109 23.20 11.18 2.95
C ILE A 109 24.34 12.18 3.11
N LEU A 110 25.59 11.73 3.05
CA LEU A 110 26.75 12.61 3.16
C LEU A 110 26.86 13.59 2.00
N ASN A 111 26.64 13.12 0.77
CA ASN A 111 26.63 13.96 -0.41
C ASN A 111 25.56 15.06 -0.35
N TYR A 112 24.38 14.75 0.19
CA TYR A 112 23.33 15.76 0.39
C TYR A 112 23.78 16.85 1.38
N VAL A 113 24.48 16.47 2.45
CA VAL A 113 25.05 17.44 3.41
C VAL A 113 26.10 18.32 2.72
N ASP A 114 27.05 17.69 2.03
CA ASP A 114 28.13 18.42 1.33
C ASP A 114 27.56 19.37 0.24
N LYS A 115 26.58 18.92 -0.54
CA LYS A 115 25.87 19.75 -1.51
C LYS A 115 25.13 20.92 -0.84
N SER A 116 24.49 20.68 0.32
CA SER A 116 23.80 21.74 1.07
C SER A 116 24.76 22.81 1.59
N ILE A 117 25.98 22.44 1.95
CA ILE A 117 27.03 23.36 2.37
C ILE A 117 27.56 24.15 1.16
N ASN A 118 27.98 23.47 0.11
CA ASN A 118 28.73 24.05 -0.99
C ASN A 118 27.86 24.87 -1.97
N GLU A 119 26.67 24.35 -2.33
CA GLU A 119 25.81 24.99 -3.35
C GLU A 119 24.77 25.95 -2.76
N LYS A 120 24.27 25.67 -1.55
CA LYS A 120 23.21 26.48 -0.91
C LYS A 120 23.75 27.48 0.12
N GLY A 121 25.08 27.58 0.26
CA GLY A 121 25.73 28.52 1.17
C GLY A 121 25.37 28.33 2.65
N LYS A 122 24.96 27.15 3.07
CA LYS A 122 24.63 26.85 4.46
C LYS A 122 25.89 26.61 5.28
N THR A 123 25.83 26.99 6.54
CA THR A 123 26.86 26.54 7.49
C THR A 123 26.79 25.03 7.65
N SER A 124 27.92 24.39 7.93
CA SER A 124 27.98 22.94 8.22
C SER A 124 26.98 22.55 9.29
N PHE A 125 26.92 23.31 10.39
CA PHE A 125 25.93 23.10 11.47
C PHE A 125 24.50 23.16 10.95
N GLY A 126 24.13 24.12 10.15
CA GLY A 126 22.78 24.24 9.58
C GLY A 126 22.42 23.12 8.63
N ALA A 127 23.39 22.57 7.85
CA ALA A 127 23.17 21.43 6.99
C ALA A 127 22.93 20.14 7.81
N TYR A 128 23.77 19.88 8.80
CA TYR A 128 23.61 18.72 9.69
C TYR A 128 22.32 18.77 10.50
N THR A 129 21.95 19.92 11.09
CA THR A 129 20.69 20.08 11.83
C THR A 129 19.48 19.82 10.93
N LYS A 130 19.53 20.29 9.67
CA LYS A 130 18.45 20.08 8.73
C LYS A 130 18.25 18.58 8.42
N ILE A 131 19.33 17.84 8.15
CA ILE A 131 19.21 16.41 7.84
C ILE A 131 18.81 15.59 9.06
N GLN A 132 19.29 15.98 10.25
CA GLN A 132 18.88 15.36 11.51
C GLN A 132 17.37 15.51 11.74
N SER A 133 16.84 16.72 11.59
CA SER A 133 15.39 16.95 11.68
C SER A 133 14.63 16.12 10.66
N LEU A 134 15.05 16.11 9.41
CA LEU A 134 14.40 15.40 8.33
C LEU A 134 14.32 13.88 8.56
N ILE A 135 15.44 13.25 8.95
CA ILE A 135 15.46 11.81 9.23
C ILE A 135 14.60 11.50 10.47
N ASN A 136 14.71 12.30 11.52
CA ASN A 136 13.95 12.08 12.76
C ASN A 136 12.45 12.33 12.56
N ASP A 137 12.06 13.28 11.73
CA ASP A 137 10.66 13.49 11.38
C ASP A 137 10.08 12.28 10.64
N ILE A 138 10.83 11.69 9.70
CA ILE A 138 10.44 10.45 9.02
C ILE A 138 10.26 9.33 10.05
N PHE A 139 11.25 9.09 10.91
CA PHE A 139 11.22 8.01 11.88
C PHE A 139 10.08 8.15 12.89
N LYS A 140 9.84 9.38 13.37
CA LYS A 140 8.74 9.69 14.27
C LYS A 140 7.37 9.42 13.65
N GLU A 141 7.18 9.79 12.38
CA GLU A 141 5.91 9.59 11.70
C GLU A 141 5.52 8.14 11.49
N ILE A 142 6.50 7.29 11.19
CA ILE A 142 6.30 5.86 11.04
C ILE A 142 6.49 5.08 12.35
N ASN A 143 6.59 5.82 13.47
CA ASN A 143 6.70 5.28 14.82
C ASN A 143 7.91 4.33 15.01
N LEU A 144 9.05 4.65 14.40
CA LEU A 144 10.30 3.95 14.66
C LEU A 144 10.88 4.41 16.00
N GLN A 145 11.38 3.45 16.76
CA GLN A 145 11.94 3.66 18.11
C GLN A 145 13.44 3.97 18.05
N ILE A 146 13.88 4.72 17.04
CA ILE A 146 15.26 5.12 16.80
C ILE A 146 15.32 6.60 16.42
N CYS A 147 16.46 7.24 16.70
CA CYS A 147 16.72 8.60 16.31
C CYS A 147 18.07 8.70 15.58
N PHE A 148 18.15 9.53 14.58
CA PHE A 148 19.41 9.92 13.96
C PHE A 148 20.06 11.00 14.82
N LYS A 149 21.25 10.70 15.37
CA LYS A 149 22.01 11.61 16.23
C LYS A 149 22.89 12.59 15.44
N GLY A 150 23.45 12.13 14.32
CA GLY A 150 24.32 12.94 13.49
C GLY A 150 25.39 12.12 12.76
N VAL A 151 26.49 12.80 12.44
CA VAL A 151 27.62 12.21 11.72
C VAL A 151 28.87 12.34 12.57
N SER A 152 29.62 11.24 12.70
CA SER A 152 30.91 11.24 13.41
C SER A 152 32.00 11.99 12.64
N GLN A 153 33.15 12.20 13.31
CA GLN A 153 34.34 12.78 12.67
C GLN A 153 34.84 11.91 11.49
N ASP A 154 34.64 10.60 11.58
CA ASP A 154 34.98 9.63 10.51
C ASP A 154 33.92 9.51 9.43
N LYS A 155 33.00 10.48 9.34
CA LYS A 155 31.90 10.50 8.37
C LYS A 155 30.97 9.27 8.45
N LYS A 156 30.76 8.70 9.64
CA LYS A 156 29.79 7.62 9.87
C LYS A 156 28.49 8.19 10.42
N LEU A 157 27.36 7.67 9.96
CA LEU A 157 26.05 8.02 10.47
C LEU A 157 25.87 7.36 11.85
N ILE A 158 25.40 8.12 12.83
CA ILE A 158 25.16 7.66 14.21
C ILE A 158 23.68 7.72 14.50
N PHE A 159 23.12 6.60 14.94
CA PHE A 159 21.76 6.43 15.41
C PHE A 159 21.74 6.08 16.89
N VAL A 160 20.62 6.31 17.54
CA VAL A 160 20.40 6.02 18.97
C VAL A 160 19.06 5.31 19.10
N ASN A 161 19.05 4.22 19.87
CA ASN A 161 17.82 3.51 20.23
C ASN A 161 17.17 4.11 21.51
N THR A 162 16.04 3.53 21.93
CA THR A 162 15.34 3.94 23.17
C THR A 162 16.11 3.66 24.45
N ALA A 163 17.15 2.81 24.41
CA ALA A 163 18.04 2.51 25.52
C ALA A 163 19.26 3.46 25.56
N GLU A 164 19.26 4.51 24.73
CA GLU A 164 20.37 5.47 24.58
C GLU A 164 21.69 4.85 24.06
N GLU A 165 21.62 3.66 23.44
CA GLU A 165 22.77 3.03 22.82
C GLU A 165 23.01 3.59 21.43
N GLU A 166 24.26 3.98 21.15
CA GLU A 166 24.70 4.48 19.86
C GLU A 166 25.13 3.34 18.95
N PHE A 167 24.72 3.42 17.68
CA PHE A 167 25.12 2.46 16.65
C PHE A 167 25.19 3.11 15.27
N GLY A 168 25.89 2.46 14.34
CA GLY A 168 26.01 2.93 12.96
C GLY A 168 24.81 2.48 12.10
N ILE A 169 24.84 2.85 10.82
CA ILE A 169 23.79 2.49 9.85
C ILE A 169 23.64 0.97 9.68
N GLU A 170 24.70 0.20 9.92
CA GLU A 170 24.72 -1.26 9.92
C GLU A 170 23.89 -1.89 11.04
N GLY A 171 23.62 -1.14 12.09
CA GLY A 171 22.78 -1.58 13.20
C GLY A 171 21.26 -1.39 12.94
N LEU A 172 20.90 -0.70 11.88
CA LEU A 172 19.50 -0.60 11.45
C LEU A 172 19.01 -1.95 10.90
N SER A 173 17.79 -2.33 11.23
CA SER A 173 17.13 -3.47 10.59
C SER A 173 16.94 -3.24 9.10
N ALA A 174 16.78 -4.31 8.32
CA ALA A 174 16.55 -4.21 6.88
C ALA A 174 15.33 -3.33 6.52
N GLY A 175 14.28 -3.39 7.33
CA GLY A 175 13.10 -2.53 7.16
C GLY A 175 13.40 -1.06 7.40
N GLU A 176 14.16 -0.71 8.44
CA GLU A 176 14.56 0.66 8.75
C GLU A 176 15.49 1.23 7.68
N GLN A 177 16.42 0.42 7.17
CA GLN A 177 17.28 0.81 6.05
C GLN A 177 16.48 1.09 4.78
N GLN A 178 15.51 0.25 4.45
CA GLN A 178 14.61 0.43 3.31
C GLN A 178 13.76 1.70 3.44
N ILE A 179 13.21 1.95 4.63
CA ILE A 179 12.46 3.17 4.89
C ILE A 179 13.36 4.38 4.71
N LEU A 180 14.51 4.38 5.37
CA LEU A 180 15.45 5.49 5.29
C LEU A 180 15.86 5.75 3.84
N SER A 181 16.19 4.71 3.08
CA SER A 181 16.55 4.83 1.68
C SER A 181 15.43 5.43 0.81
N LYS A 182 14.24 4.84 0.86
CA LYS A 182 13.11 5.30 0.04
C LYS A 182 12.65 6.71 0.44
N MET A 183 12.57 6.99 1.73
CA MET A 183 12.08 8.28 2.22
C MET A 183 13.12 9.38 2.13
N PHE A 184 14.40 9.08 2.41
CA PHE A 184 15.47 10.06 2.35
C PHE A 184 15.52 10.77 1.00
N ILE A 185 15.46 10.01 -0.09
CA ILE A 185 15.50 10.56 -1.45
C ILE A 185 14.28 11.48 -1.69
N LEU A 186 13.08 11.07 -1.24
CA LEU A 186 11.86 11.85 -1.41
C LEU A 186 11.89 13.21 -0.68
N PHE A 187 12.63 13.30 0.41
CA PHE A 187 12.72 14.53 1.21
C PHE A 187 13.94 15.40 0.92
N THR A 188 14.96 14.85 0.27
CA THR A 188 16.24 15.55 0.06
C THR A 188 16.42 16.11 -1.34
N GLU A 189 15.91 15.46 -2.36
CA GLU A 189 15.94 15.97 -3.73
C GLU A 189 14.92 17.10 -3.92
N ASP A 190 15.17 17.95 -4.91
CA ASP A 190 14.17 18.90 -5.40
C ASP A 190 13.12 18.15 -6.22
N MET A 191 12.12 17.61 -5.54
CA MET A 191 11.03 16.82 -6.13
C MET A 191 9.90 17.67 -6.69
N LYS A 192 10.05 18.99 -6.68
CA LYS A 192 9.01 19.88 -7.21
C LYS A 192 8.72 19.57 -8.69
N ASN A 193 7.42 19.40 -8.98
CA ASN A 193 6.97 19.06 -10.33
C ASN A 193 7.46 17.69 -10.85
N HIS A 194 7.85 16.75 -9.99
CA HIS A 194 8.21 15.39 -10.37
C HIS A 194 7.01 14.42 -10.23
N ILE A 195 7.06 13.34 -11.02
CA ILE A 195 6.25 12.14 -10.83
C ILE A 195 7.14 11.07 -10.22
N ILE A 196 6.77 10.57 -9.07
CA ILE A 196 7.52 9.59 -8.29
C ILE A 196 6.75 8.29 -8.28
N LEU A 197 7.37 7.24 -8.78
CA LEU A 197 6.78 5.91 -8.89
C LEU A 197 7.47 4.98 -7.89
N ILE A 198 6.71 4.34 -7.01
CA ILE A 198 7.23 3.40 -6.01
C ILE A 198 6.52 2.06 -6.20
N ASP A 199 7.27 1.03 -6.56
CA ASP A 199 6.72 -0.31 -6.74
C ASP A 199 6.78 -1.10 -5.44
N GLU A 200 5.68 -1.78 -5.10
CA GLU A 200 5.51 -2.58 -3.88
C GLU A 200 5.99 -1.85 -2.63
N LEU A 201 5.29 -0.78 -2.29
CA LEU A 201 5.64 0.13 -1.19
C LEU A 201 5.88 -0.59 0.14
N GLU A 202 5.13 -1.67 0.40
CA GLU A 202 5.17 -2.47 1.61
C GLU A 202 6.39 -3.36 1.77
N THR A 203 7.15 -3.60 0.70
CA THR A 203 8.27 -4.55 0.73
C THR A 203 9.29 -4.15 1.79
N SER A 204 9.62 -5.10 2.66
CA SER A 204 10.51 -4.96 3.82
C SER A 204 10.02 -4.02 4.93
N LEU A 205 8.80 -3.45 4.83
CA LEU A 205 8.24 -2.65 5.89
C LEU A 205 7.55 -3.51 6.96
N HIS A 206 7.85 -3.22 8.23
CA HIS A 206 7.09 -3.81 9.34
C HIS A 206 5.61 -3.41 9.24
N PRO A 207 4.65 -4.30 9.56
CA PRO A 207 3.21 -4.01 9.47
C PRO A 207 2.78 -2.70 10.15
N ALA A 208 3.37 -2.35 11.30
CA ALA A 208 3.09 -1.09 11.97
C ALA A 208 3.46 0.14 11.12
N CYS A 209 4.54 0.08 10.34
CA CYS A 209 4.95 1.15 9.44
C CYS A 209 4.02 1.24 8.22
N GLN A 210 3.52 0.11 7.74
CA GLN A 210 2.62 0.06 6.58
C GLN A 210 1.33 0.84 6.80
N THR A 211 0.83 0.94 8.04
CA THR A 211 -0.39 1.69 8.35
C THR A 211 -0.20 3.21 8.29
N GLN A 212 1.03 3.69 8.33
CA GLN A 212 1.32 5.13 8.42
C GLN A 212 2.02 5.69 7.19
N ILE A 213 2.60 4.83 6.36
CA ILE A 213 3.46 5.25 5.25
C ILE A 213 2.75 6.20 4.26
N LEU A 214 1.46 5.99 3.99
CA LEU A 214 0.71 6.87 3.09
C LEU A 214 0.51 8.27 3.64
N SER A 215 0.44 8.45 4.97
CA SER A 215 0.34 9.79 5.57
C SER A 215 1.62 10.59 5.35
N VAL A 216 2.78 9.93 5.45
CA VAL A 216 4.10 10.52 5.14
C VAL A 216 4.17 10.93 3.67
N LEU A 217 3.76 10.03 2.76
CA LEU A 217 3.77 10.31 1.32
C LEU A 217 2.83 11.44 0.93
N ARG A 218 1.63 11.56 1.53
CA ARG A 218 0.71 12.69 1.30
C ARG A 218 1.38 14.01 1.64
N ARG A 219 1.94 14.13 2.84
CA ARG A 219 2.63 15.37 3.26
C ARG A 219 3.82 15.68 2.37
N CYS A 220 4.60 14.65 1.99
CA CYS A 220 5.71 14.82 1.07
C CYS A 220 5.23 15.36 -0.28
N SER A 221 4.18 14.78 -0.85
CA SER A 221 3.63 15.19 -2.15
C SER A 221 3.05 16.61 -2.13
N GLU A 222 2.42 17.00 -1.04
CA GLU A 222 1.88 18.35 -0.84
C GLU A 222 2.99 19.39 -0.66
N ALA A 223 3.97 19.10 0.21
CA ALA A 223 5.08 20.01 0.52
C ALA A 223 5.96 20.28 -0.71
N ASN A 224 6.12 19.31 -1.60
CA ASN A 224 6.96 19.40 -2.79
C ASN A 224 6.17 19.67 -4.09
N ASP A 225 4.84 19.78 -4.02
CA ASP A 225 3.99 19.87 -5.23
C ASP A 225 4.37 18.82 -6.28
N CYS A 226 4.58 17.57 -5.84
CA CYS A 226 4.87 16.43 -6.70
C CYS A 226 3.70 15.45 -6.75
N GLN A 227 3.75 14.50 -7.68
CA GLN A 227 2.80 13.40 -7.74
C GLN A 227 3.49 12.09 -7.38
N ILE A 228 2.97 11.38 -6.39
CA ILE A 228 3.49 10.09 -5.97
C ILE A 228 2.49 9.00 -6.36
N ILE A 229 2.95 8.00 -7.10
CA ILE A 229 2.15 6.86 -7.52
C ILE A 229 2.80 5.61 -6.95
N VAL A 230 2.10 4.90 -6.10
CA VAL A 230 2.61 3.69 -5.45
C VAL A 230 1.82 2.47 -5.89
N THR A 231 2.48 1.32 -5.97
CA THR A 231 1.79 0.03 -6.03
C THR A 231 1.85 -0.65 -4.68
N THR A 232 0.80 -1.39 -4.34
CA THR A 232 0.76 -2.18 -3.11
C THR A 232 -0.17 -3.38 -3.24
N GLN A 233 0.14 -4.42 -2.47
CA GLN A 233 -0.74 -5.55 -2.19
C GLN A 233 -1.04 -5.67 -0.68
N SER A 234 -0.44 -4.83 0.14
CA SER A 234 -0.68 -4.85 1.58
C SER A 234 -2.09 -4.37 1.92
N PRO A 235 -2.89 -5.17 2.61
CA PRO A 235 -4.18 -4.73 3.09
C PRO A 235 -4.06 -3.60 4.14
N LEU A 236 -2.94 -3.50 4.84
CA LEU A 236 -2.66 -2.43 5.79
C LEU A 236 -2.43 -1.09 5.09
N VAL A 237 -1.66 -1.10 4.00
CA VAL A 237 -1.47 0.10 3.17
C VAL A 237 -2.80 0.51 2.53
N ILE A 238 -3.55 -0.44 1.97
CA ILE A 238 -4.87 -0.17 1.36
C ILE A 238 -5.84 0.41 2.39
N ALA A 239 -5.86 -0.11 3.63
CA ALA A 239 -6.68 0.41 4.73
C ALA A 239 -6.30 1.84 5.18
N SER A 240 -5.16 2.36 4.71
CA SER A 240 -4.69 3.73 4.98
C SER A 240 -4.93 4.69 3.82
N ALA A 241 -5.52 4.21 2.72
CA ALA A 241 -5.81 5.01 1.53
C ALA A 241 -7.25 5.52 1.51
N TYR A 242 -7.45 6.73 0.99
CA TYR A 242 -8.79 7.22 0.65
C TYR A 242 -9.26 6.64 -0.67
N LYS A 243 -10.57 6.51 -0.88
CA LYS A 243 -11.13 5.92 -2.12
C LYS A 243 -10.69 6.66 -3.39
N GLU A 244 -10.53 7.97 -3.28
CA GLU A 244 -10.10 8.85 -4.37
C GLU A 244 -8.67 8.53 -4.83
N GLU A 245 -7.83 8.07 -3.92
CA GLU A 245 -6.43 7.71 -4.19
C GLU A 245 -6.32 6.34 -4.86
N ILE A 246 -7.29 5.44 -4.67
CA ILE A 246 -7.19 4.05 -5.11
C ILE A 246 -7.51 3.88 -6.58
N ARG A 247 -6.69 3.06 -7.26
CA ARG A 247 -6.92 2.50 -8.58
C ARG A 247 -6.80 0.98 -8.49
N LEU A 248 -7.96 0.31 -8.45
CA LEU A 248 -8.03 -1.14 -8.30
C LEU A 248 -7.95 -1.82 -9.68
N LEU A 249 -6.87 -2.53 -9.94
CA LEU A 249 -6.68 -3.31 -11.15
C LEU A 249 -7.31 -4.70 -11.01
N VAL A 250 -8.30 -4.99 -11.82
CA VAL A 250 -9.00 -6.28 -11.84
C VAL A 250 -8.95 -6.88 -13.24
N ARG A 251 -9.05 -8.20 -13.36
CA ARG A 251 -9.24 -8.84 -14.66
C ARG A 251 -10.72 -8.91 -15.00
N ASP A 252 -11.04 -8.58 -16.24
CA ASP A 252 -12.36 -8.82 -16.81
C ASP A 252 -12.55 -10.31 -17.22
N ASP A 253 -13.73 -10.65 -17.68
CA ASP A 253 -14.07 -12.01 -18.13
C ASP A 253 -13.22 -12.50 -19.31
N SER A 254 -12.62 -11.59 -20.06
CA SER A 254 -11.70 -11.87 -21.17
C SER A 254 -10.25 -12.04 -20.68
N GLY A 255 -9.98 -11.88 -19.39
CA GLY A 255 -8.67 -12.00 -18.77
C GLY A 255 -7.78 -10.75 -18.90
N TYR A 256 -8.29 -9.66 -19.50
CA TYR A 256 -7.58 -8.39 -19.59
C TYR A 256 -7.81 -7.53 -18.35
N VAL A 257 -6.86 -6.66 -18.07
CA VAL A 257 -6.91 -5.80 -16.89
C VAL A 257 -7.73 -4.54 -17.19
N LYS A 258 -8.58 -4.19 -16.24
CA LYS A 258 -9.37 -2.94 -16.22
C LYS A 258 -9.23 -2.27 -14.86
N VAL A 259 -9.51 -0.97 -14.81
CA VAL A 259 -9.59 -0.25 -13.54
C VAL A 259 -11.02 -0.32 -13.01
N LYS A 260 -11.20 -0.85 -11.81
CA LYS A 260 -12.48 -0.84 -11.10
C LYS A 260 -12.49 0.34 -10.11
N PRO A 261 -13.52 1.18 -10.11
CA PRO A 261 -13.66 2.22 -9.10
C PRO A 261 -13.85 1.58 -7.71
N CYS A 262 -13.36 2.26 -6.69
CA CYS A 262 -13.57 1.87 -5.30
C CYS A 262 -14.85 2.58 -4.81
N ASP A 263 -15.91 1.81 -4.53
CA ASP A 263 -17.21 2.40 -4.15
C ASP A 263 -17.16 3.07 -2.76
N ASN A 264 -16.42 2.47 -1.85
CA ASN A 264 -16.28 2.94 -0.47
C ASN A 264 -14.81 3.19 -0.14
N SER A 265 -14.56 4.20 0.71
CA SER A 265 -13.20 4.47 1.20
C SER A 265 -12.76 3.35 2.15
N PRO A 266 -11.64 2.66 1.87
CA PRO A 266 -11.12 1.66 2.78
C PRO A 266 -10.40 2.26 3.99
N TYR A 267 -10.23 3.57 4.04
CA TYR A 267 -9.56 4.26 5.15
C TYR A 267 -10.18 3.89 6.49
N GLY A 268 -9.36 3.31 7.36
CA GLY A 268 -9.78 2.83 8.68
C GLY A 268 -10.51 1.48 8.69
N TRP A 269 -10.59 0.78 7.56
CA TRP A 269 -11.17 -0.55 7.55
C TRP A 269 -10.28 -1.57 8.26
N LEU A 270 -10.93 -2.59 8.84
CA LEU A 270 -10.23 -3.77 9.30
C LEU A 270 -9.59 -4.51 8.12
N VAL A 271 -8.43 -5.10 8.35
CA VAL A 271 -7.68 -5.88 7.35
C VAL A 271 -8.57 -6.94 6.69
N GLU A 272 -9.37 -7.65 7.47
CA GLU A 272 -10.32 -8.65 6.98
C GLU A 272 -11.27 -8.08 5.91
N LYS A 273 -11.80 -6.89 6.15
CA LYS A 273 -12.72 -6.24 5.21
C LYS A 273 -12.01 -5.85 3.91
N VAL A 274 -10.77 -5.35 3.98
CA VAL A 274 -9.96 -5.06 2.79
C VAL A 274 -9.69 -6.32 2.00
N LEU A 275 -9.30 -7.41 2.67
CA LEU A 275 -9.04 -8.71 2.03
C LEU A 275 -10.27 -9.22 1.29
N ARG A 276 -11.46 -9.13 1.88
CA ARG A 276 -12.71 -9.60 1.26
C ARG A 276 -13.20 -8.69 0.13
N GLU A 277 -13.32 -7.39 0.37
CA GLU A 277 -14.03 -6.48 -0.53
C GLU A 277 -13.16 -5.89 -1.63
N ILE A 278 -11.86 -5.68 -1.37
CA ILE A 278 -10.93 -5.11 -2.35
C ILE A 278 -10.10 -6.18 -3.03
N GLN A 279 -9.52 -7.11 -2.24
CA GLN A 279 -8.64 -8.14 -2.78
C GLN A 279 -9.37 -9.42 -3.20
N GLY A 280 -10.68 -9.55 -2.90
CA GLY A 280 -11.50 -10.68 -3.31
C GLY A 280 -11.13 -12.01 -2.65
N VAL A 281 -10.48 -11.95 -1.47
CA VAL A 281 -10.10 -13.14 -0.71
C VAL A 281 -11.35 -13.82 -0.18
N LYS A 282 -11.63 -15.01 -0.67
CA LYS A 282 -12.83 -15.77 -0.33
C LYS A 282 -12.75 -16.39 1.08
N TYR A 283 -11.59 -16.92 1.43
CA TYR A 283 -11.35 -17.60 2.70
C TYR A 283 -10.23 -16.92 3.47
N LEU A 284 -10.48 -16.57 4.71
CA LEU A 284 -9.49 -15.92 5.59
C LEU A 284 -8.78 -16.91 6.51
N ARG A 285 -9.33 -18.10 6.63
CA ARG A 285 -8.75 -19.24 7.35
C ARG A 285 -8.33 -20.30 6.35
N VAL A 286 -7.55 -21.26 6.80
CA VAL A 286 -7.25 -22.45 5.99
C VAL A 286 -8.56 -23.16 5.60
N PRO A 287 -8.70 -23.67 4.36
CA PRO A 287 -9.97 -24.21 3.84
C PRO A 287 -10.58 -25.31 4.69
N GLU A 288 -9.77 -26.12 5.37
CA GLU A 288 -10.25 -27.17 6.25
C GLU A 288 -11.04 -26.63 7.44
N ILE A 289 -10.56 -25.55 8.05
CA ILE A 289 -11.22 -24.89 9.19
C ILE A 289 -12.50 -24.20 8.73
N GLU A 290 -12.46 -23.47 7.61
CA GLU A 290 -13.67 -22.84 7.04
C GLU A 290 -14.76 -23.88 6.76
N ASN A 291 -14.41 -25.01 6.13
CA ASN A 291 -15.35 -26.09 5.85
C ASN A 291 -15.95 -26.69 7.14
N GLN A 292 -15.18 -26.78 8.22
CA GLN A 292 -15.68 -27.26 9.49
C GLN A 292 -16.63 -26.27 10.15
N LEU A 293 -16.30 -24.98 10.13
CA LEU A 293 -17.17 -23.90 10.63
C LEU A 293 -18.47 -23.83 9.83
N ASP A 294 -18.40 -23.93 8.50
CA ASP A 294 -19.59 -23.90 7.64
C ASP A 294 -20.51 -25.12 7.92
N LYS A 295 -19.93 -26.32 8.10
CA LYS A 295 -20.72 -27.48 8.52
C LYS A 295 -21.44 -27.31 9.87
N LEU A 296 -20.77 -26.62 10.83
CA LEU A 296 -21.43 -26.29 12.10
C LEU A 296 -22.59 -25.31 11.90
N LYS A 297 -22.38 -24.27 11.04
CA LYS A 297 -23.45 -23.31 10.70
C LYS A 297 -24.63 -23.98 9.97
N GLU A 298 -24.36 -24.94 9.07
CA GLU A 298 -25.41 -25.73 8.41
C GLU A 298 -26.20 -26.57 9.39
N LEU A 299 -25.54 -27.28 10.30
CA LEU A 299 -26.24 -28.06 11.35
C LEU A 299 -27.12 -27.20 12.27
N ILE A 300 -26.71 -25.93 12.50
CA ILE A 300 -27.56 -24.98 13.25
C ILE A 300 -28.80 -24.61 12.42
N LYS A 301 -28.63 -24.30 11.12
CA LYS A 301 -29.78 -24.01 10.23
C LYS A 301 -30.76 -25.15 10.12
N GLU A 302 -30.26 -26.39 10.15
CA GLU A 302 -31.05 -27.61 10.14
C GLU A 302 -31.63 -27.96 11.51
N GLU A 303 -31.48 -27.10 12.52
CA GLU A 303 -31.91 -27.31 13.93
C GLU A 303 -31.28 -28.56 14.60
N LYS A 304 -30.15 -29.07 14.04
CA LYS A 304 -29.41 -30.24 14.54
C LYS A 304 -28.32 -29.91 15.55
N TYR A 305 -28.37 -28.73 16.16
CA TYR A 305 -27.36 -28.24 17.10
C TYR A 305 -27.25 -29.00 18.43
N GLU A 306 -28.19 -29.89 18.73
CA GLU A 306 -28.13 -30.80 19.90
C GLU A 306 -27.62 -32.20 19.56
N SER A 307 -27.41 -32.50 18.28
CA SER A 307 -26.91 -33.80 17.82
C SER A 307 -25.51 -34.10 18.33
N ASP A 308 -25.19 -35.38 18.50
CA ASP A 308 -23.83 -35.80 18.87
C ASP A 308 -22.82 -35.44 17.83
N VAL A 309 -23.19 -35.42 16.54
CA VAL A 309 -22.36 -34.96 15.43
C VAL A 309 -21.96 -33.50 15.60
N PHE A 310 -22.90 -32.63 15.97
CA PHE A 310 -22.62 -31.22 16.21
C PHE A 310 -21.65 -31.05 17.39
N LYS A 311 -21.95 -31.74 18.53
CA LYS A 311 -21.13 -31.65 19.75
C LYS A 311 -19.68 -32.12 19.49
N GLN A 312 -19.51 -33.24 18.80
CA GLN A 312 -18.17 -33.76 18.45
C GLN A 312 -17.42 -32.81 17.54
N LYS A 313 -18.05 -32.29 16.47
CA LYS A 313 -17.43 -31.32 15.57
C LYS A 313 -17.04 -30.02 16.28
N LEU A 314 -17.94 -29.51 17.16
CA LEU A 314 -17.68 -28.33 17.95
C LEU A 314 -16.47 -28.54 18.87
N ALA A 315 -16.45 -29.66 19.62
CA ALA A 315 -15.33 -29.97 20.51
C ALA A 315 -13.98 -30.11 19.75
N THR A 316 -14.01 -30.75 18.58
CA THR A 316 -12.81 -30.88 17.75
C THR A 316 -12.26 -29.51 17.32
N ILE A 317 -13.12 -28.62 16.83
CA ILE A 317 -12.69 -27.32 16.35
C ILE A 317 -12.30 -26.38 17.50
N GLU A 318 -12.95 -26.50 18.66
CA GLU A 318 -12.57 -25.79 19.90
C GLU A 318 -11.15 -26.17 20.38
N THR A 319 -10.77 -27.42 20.21
CA THR A 319 -9.41 -27.88 20.53
C THR A 319 -8.37 -27.22 19.62
N THR A 320 -8.74 -26.95 18.37
CA THR A 320 -7.84 -26.36 17.36
C THR A 320 -7.76 -24.84 17.47
N LEU A 321 -8.90 -24.16 17.59
CA LEU A 321 -8.99 -22.69 17.57
C LEU A 321 -8.98 -22.04 18.95
N GLY A 322 -9.28 -22.81 19.99
CA GLY A 322 -9.54 -22.30 21.34
C GLY A 322 -10.99 -21.84 21.53
N VAL A 323 -11.46 -21.96 22.76
CA VAL A 323 -12.87 -21.67 23.14
C VAL A 323 -13.26 -20.19 22.98
N SER A 324 -12.30 -19.28 22.93
CA SER A 324 -12.51 -17.84 22.79
C SER A 324 -12.45 -17.34 21.34
N ASP A 325 -12.34 -18.24 20.37
CA ASP A 325 -12.35 -17.86 18.95
C ASP A 325 -13.65 -17.14 18.57
N PRO A 326 -13.59 -16.00 17.87
CA PRO A 326 -14.76 -15.18 17.53
C PRO A 326 -15.87 -15.94 16.78
N ASP A 327 -15.50 -16.80 15.81
CA ASP A 327 -16.48 -17.57 15.05
C ASP A 327 -17.18 -18.62 15.94
N LEU A 328 -16.43 -19.24 16.87
CA LEU A 328 -17.02 -20.20 17.82
C LEU A 328 -17.92 -19.51 18.83
N ILE A 329 -17.59 -18.29 19.25
CA ILE A 329 -18.47 -17.47 20.07
C ILE A 329 -19.79 -17.19 19.33
N LEU A 330 -19.72 -16.77 18.06
CA LEU A 330 -20.90 -16.50 17.23
C LEU A 330 -21.75 -17.77 17.04
N ILE A 331 -21.13 -18.91 16.79
CA ILE A 331 -21.81 -20.22 16.68
C ILE A 331 -22.59 -20.55 17.99
N ARG A 332 -21.95 -20.39 19.14
CA ARG A 332 -22.61 -20.62 20.44
C ARG A 332 -23.75 -19.64 20.69
N MET A 333 -23.55 -18.36 20.33
CA MET A 333 -24.63 -17.36 20.45
C MET A 333 -25.82 -17.71 19.57
N GLU A 334 -25.60 -18.18 18.35
CA GLU A 334 -26.69 -18.57 17.45
C GLU A 334 -27.41 -19.83 17.95
N VAL A 335 -26.71 -20.81 18.53
CA VAL A 335 -27.31 -21.95 19.20
C VAL A 335 -28.22 -21.52 20.36
N LEU A 336 -27.75 -20.59 21.20
CA LEU A 336 -28.55 -20.05 22.30
C LEU A 336 -29.80 -19.32 21.80
N ARG A 337 -29.68 -18.56 20.73
CA ARG A 337 -30.79 -17.85 20.08
C ARG A 337 -31.84 -18.82 19.56
N GLN A 338 -31.43 -19.89 18.88
CA GLN A 338 -32.32 -20.91 18.35
C GLN A 338 -33.05 -21.67 19.49
N LYS A 339 -32.34 -22.02 20.57
CA LYS A 339 -32.95 -22.63 21.77
C LYS A 339 -34.02 -21.75 22.39
N LYS A 340 -33.77 -20.46 22.53
CA LYS A 340 -34.75 -19.52 23.10
C LYS A 340 -35.97 -19.38 22.20
N LYS A 341 -35.80 -19.29 20.89
CA LYS A 341 -36.90 -19.23 19.91
C LYS A 341 -37.77 -20.48 19.97
N ASN A 342 -37.17 -21.65 20.00
CA ASN A 342 -37.92 -22.92 20.09
C ASN A 342 -38.65 -23.08 21.41
N HIS A 343 -38.09 -22.60 22.52
CA HIS A 343 -38.77 -22.56 23.81
C HIS A 343 -40.01 -21.66 23.78
N GLU A 344 -39.92 -20.46 23.21
CA GLU A 344 -41.07 -19.54 23.09
C GLU A 344 -42.17 -20.09 22.20
N ILE A 345 -41.82 -20.75 21.09
CA ILE A 345 -42.80 -21.42 20.21
C ILE A 345 -43.52 -22.55 20.96
N ASN A 346 -42.78 -23.35 21.71
CA ASN A 346 -43.37 -24.47 22.49
C ASN A 346 -44.27 -23.97 23.65
N CYS A 347 -43.91 -22.88 24.31
CA CYS A 347 -44.74 -22.22 25.28
C CYS A 347 -46.06 -21.72 24.67
N LYS A 348 -46.02 -21.05 23.53
CA LYS A 348 -47.23 -20.59 22.83
C LYS A 348 -48.12 -21.75 22.40
N ARG A 349 -47.58 -22.85 21.87
CA ARG A 349 -48.33 -24.05 21.48
C ARG A 349 -48.99 -24.75 22.66
N LYS A 350 -48.40 -24.71 23.86
CA LYS A 350 -49.01 -25.26 25.07
C LYS A 350 -50.19 -24.42 25.55
N HIS A 351 -50.12 -23.09 25.42
CA HIS A 351 -51.24 -22.21 25.80
C HIS A 351 -52.42 -22.28 24.82
N THR A 352 -52.21 -22.59 23.55
CA THR A 352 -53.28 -22.74 22.55
C THR A 352 -53.98 -24.10 22.62
N ARG A 353 -53.47 -25.06 23.38
CA ARG A 353 -54.11 -26.38 23.59
C ARG A 353 -54.96 -26.49 24.86
N ILE A 354 -55.07 -25.39 25.61
CA ILE A 354 -55.81 -25.35 26.89
C ILE A 354 -57.19 -24.62 26.75
N TYR A 355 -57.50 -24.19 25.49
CA TYR A 355 -58.86 -23.67 25.20
C TYR A 355 -59.61 -24.53 24.20
#